data_602b5e475428528ed4e506ca494b7989
#
_entry.id   602b5e475428528ed4e506ca494b7989
#
_cell.length_a   1.000
_cell.length_b   1.000
_cell.length_c   1.000
_cell.angle_alpha   90.00
_cell.angle_beta   90.00
_cell.angle_gamma   90.00
#
_symmetry.space_group_name_H-M   'P 1'
#
loop_
_entity.id
_entity.type
_entity.pdbx_description
1 polymer ?
#
loop_
_entity_poly.entity_id
_entity_poly.type
_entity_poly.pdbx_seq_one_letter_code
_entity_poly.pdbx_strand_id
1 'polypeptide(L)'
;MLNFCTLFDINFIYQGLAMYKSLKENCKGNFTLYIFAFCEKSYKILTKLNLENTKIISTTELESKIPSLLKAKPTRTSGEYCWTCESAIILYCLNVFKLQQCTYVDADLQFLSNPKALLDEMGEKDSILLTEHRYTPIYDQAETSGKYCVQFMTFKNNQDGLKALKWWVNACIEWCYNKIEDGKFGDQKYLDDWTDKFAGVCVLEHLGGGVAPWNVQQYEIYQSDGQIYVKNDKQNVPIVFYHFHDIKIKDNKIFKGLSYYKSKIVEKLIYKVYIKKLIEASVFLNKIDDDIEVIRLNKEPFYKYLKTMPSKILRVKIGRNGYVKIFGKKVV
;
A
#
# COMPACT_ATOMS: atom_id res chain seq x y z
N MET A 1 7.15 3.02 -21.40
CA MET A 1 7.82 3.02 -20.09
C MET A 1 6.77 3.13 -19.01
N LEU A 2 6.76 2.23 -18.01
CA LEU A 2 5.82 2.27 -16.91
C LEU A 2 6.30 3.24 -15.83
N ASN A 3 5.39 4.02 -15.26
CA ASN A 3 5.73 5.00 -14.22
C ASN A 3 4.93 4.68 -12.96
N PHE A 4 5.66 4.43 -11.87
CA PHE A 4 5.09 4.15 -10.56
C PHE A 4 5.50 5.24 -9.58
N CYS A 5 4.64 5.55 -8.63
CA CYS A 5 5.01 6.39 -7.49
C CYS A 5 4.58 5.72 -6.18
N THR A 6 5.34 6.00 -5.14
CA THR A 6 5.09 5.52 -3.78
C THR A 6 5.61 6.54 -2.78
N LEU A 7 5.15 6.46 -1.55
CA LEU A 7 5.67 7.29 -0.45
C LEU A 7 5.88 6.45 0.81
N PHE A 8 6.92 6.75 1.54
CA PHE A 8 7.15 6.18 2.87
C PHE A 8 8.21 6.94 3.67
N ASP A 9 8.13 6.82 4.98
CA ASP A 9 9.13 7.31 5.91
C ASP A 9 10.12 6.20 6.31
N ILE A 10 10.96 6.49 7.30
CA ILE A 10 11.96 5.53 7.81
C ILE A 10 11.32 4.27 8.42
N ASN A 11 10.08 4.34 8.91
CA ASN A 11 9.40 3.20 9.54
C ASN A 11 8.96 2.15 8.52
N PHE A 12 8.78 2.55 7.26
CA PHE A 12 8.42 1.67 6.15
C PHE A 12 9.57 1.41 5.16
N ILE A 13 10.80 1.79 5.50
CA ILE A 13 11.94 1.70 4.58
C ILE A 13 12.25 0.25 4.16
N TYR A 14 12.06 -0.72 5.04
CA TYR A 14 12.27 -2.14 4.72
C TYR A 14 11.23 -2.65 3.73
N GLN A 15 9.97 -2.29 3.96
CA GLN A 15 8.85 -2.63 3.07
C GLN A 15 9.04 -1.97 1.71
N GLY A 16 9.31 -0.67 1.67
CA GLY A 16 9.55 0.07 0.44
C GLY A 16 10.70 -0.48 -0.39
N LEU A 17 11.80 -0.93 0.25
CA LEU A 17 12.90 -1.60 -0.45
C LEU A 17 12.53 -3.02 -0.93
N ALA A 18 11.76 -3.78 -0.15
CA ALA A 18 11.28 -5.09 -0.57
C ALA A 18 10.32 -4.95 -1.76
N MET A 19 9.43 -3.96 -1.74
CA MET A 19 8.54 -3.61 -2.84
C MET A 19 9.35 -3.25 -4.10
N TYR A 20 10.30 -2.30 -3.99
CA TYR A 20 11.16 -1.91 -5.11
C TYR A 20 11.90 -3.11 -5.73
N LYS A 21 12.52 -3.96 -4.90
CA LYS A 21 13.24 -5.14 -5.39
C LYS A 21 12.30 -6.10 -6.12
N SER A 22 11.12 -6.34 -5.58
CA SER A 22 10.13 -7.22 -6.22
C SER A 22 9.58 -6.62 -7.51
N LEU A 23 9.36 -5.31 -7.57
CA LEU A 23 8.98 -4.61 -8.81
C LEU A 23 10.07 -4.76 -9.88
N LYS A 24 11.34 -4.52 -9.52
CA LYS A 24 12.49 -4.67 -10.43
C LYS A 24 12.61 -6.10 -10.95
N GLU A 25 12.42 -7.12 -10.10
CA GLU A 25 12.49 -8.53 -10.47
C GLU A 25 11.38 -8.94 -11.47
N ASN A 26 10.17 -8.38 -11.33
CA ASN A 26 8.99 -8.82 -12.07
C ASN A 26 8.57 -7.88 -13.21
N CYS A 27 8.93 -6.60 -13.17
CA CYS A 27 8.67 -5.66 -14.25
C CYS A 27 9.69 -5.82 -15.36
N LYS A 28 9.46 -6.75 -16.30
CA LYS A 28 10.36 -7.09 -17.40
C LYS A 28 10.43 -5.99 -18.47
N GLY A 29 10.64 -4.75 -18.06
CA GLY A 29 10.66 -3.65 -19.02
C GLY A 29 11.20 -2.38 -18.41
N ASN A 30 11.16 -1.32 -19.19
CA ASN A 30 11.53 0.00 -18.71
C ASN A 30 10.45 0.52 -17.76
N PHE A 31 10.81 0.76 -16.50
CA PHE A 31 9.98 1.47 -15.55
C PHE A 31 10.80 2.54 -14.84
N THR A 32 10.09 3.52 -14.28
CA THR A 32 10.63 4.47 -13.31
C THR A 32 9.75 4.43 -12.06
N LEU A 33 10.38 4.32 -10.89
CA LEU A 33 9.71 4.44 -9.59
C LEU A 33 10.08 5.77 -8.94
N TYR A 34 9.11 6.63 -8.74
CA TYR A 34 9.21 7.91 -8.05
C TYR A 34 8.94 7.66 -6.56
N ILE A 35 9.97 7.77 -5.72
CA ILE A 35 9.88 7.51 -4.28
C ILE A 35 9.86 8.83 -3.54
N PHE A 36 8.75 9.14 -2.89
CA PHE A 36 8.62 10.30 -2.03
C PHE A 36 9.03 9.93 -0.60
N ALA A 37 10.17 10.46 -0.18
CA ALA A 37 10.75 10.20 1.14
C ALA A 37 10.13 11.12 2.19
N PHE A 38 9.37 10.57 3.12
CA PHE A 38 8.54 11.32 4.07
C PHE A 38 9.24 11.69 5.37
N CYS A 39 10.56 11.56 5.44
CA CYS A 39 11.40 12.17 6.47
C CYS A 39 12.84 12.35 5.95
N GLU A 40 13.59 13.26 6.59
CA GLU A 40 14.96 13.56 6.23
C GLU A 40 15.88 12.33 6.25
N LYS A 41 15.71 11.44 7.24
CA LYS A 41 16.50 10.20 7.34
C LYS A 41 16.25 9.27 6.16
N SER A 42 14.99 9.03 5.80
CA SER A 42 14.65 8.19 4.62
C SER A 42 15.18 8.84 3.32
N TYR A 43 15.08 10.15 3.18
CA TYR A 43 15.59 10.87 2.00
C TYR A 43 17.10 10.67 1.82
N LYS A 44 17.90 10.91 2.90
CA LYS A 44 19.36 10.71 2.87
C LYS A 44 19.75 9.28 2.50
N ILE A 45 19.09 8.30 3.12
CA ILE A 45 19.39 6.89 2.87
C ILE A 45 19.05 6.51 1.44
N LEU A 46 17.85 6.83 0.96
CA LEU A 46 17.40 6.47 -0.40
C LEU A 46 18.26 7.15 -1.47
N THR A 47 18.68 8.40 -1.26
CA THR A 47 19.60 9.11 -2.14
C THR A 47 20.98 8.43 -2.17
N LYS A 48 21.51 8.04 -1.01
CA LYS A 48 22.80 7.33 -0.90
C LYS A 48 22.77 5.96 -1.58
N LEU A 49 21.62 5.27 -1.54
CA LEU A 49 21.43 3.97 -2.18
C LEU A 49 21.52 4.01 -3.71
N ASN A 50 21.23 5.15 -4.33
CA ASN A 50 21.26 5.34 -5.78
C ASN A 50 20.62 4.17 -6.56
N LEU A 51 19.39 3.83 -6.19
CA LEU A 51 18.68 2.68 -6.75
C LEU A 51 18.39 2.88 -8.24
N GLU A 52 18.63 1.84 -9.05
CA GLU A 52 18.34 1.88 -10.48
C GLU A 52 16.86 2.13 -10.77
N ASN A 53 16.57 2.87 -11.84
CA ASN A 53 15.21 3.20 -12.28
C ASN A 53 14.36 3.91 -11.20
N THR A 54 15.00 4.66 -10.30
CA THR A 54 14.30 5.43 -9.27
C THR A 54 14.59 6.93 -9.36
N LYS A 55 13.64 7.73 -8.87
CA LYS A 55 13.83 9.15 -8.56
C LYS A 55 13.36 9.40 -7.14
N ILE A 56 14.23 9.95 -6.32
CA ILE A 56 13.94 10.24 -4.91
C ILE A 56 13.53 11.69 -4.78
N ILE A 57 12.35 11.92 -4.22
CA ILE A 57 11.77 13.26 -4.02
C ILE A 57 11.58 13.48 -2.51
N SER A 58 11.98 14.63 -2.00
CA SER A 58 11.76 14.97 -0.60
C SER A 58 10.31 15.45 -0.36
N THR A 59 9.84 15.31 0.89
CA THR A 59 8.55 15.89 1.30
C THR A 59 8.54 17.40 1.10
N THR A 60 9.66 18.09 1.38
CA THR A 60 9.79 19.54 1.18
C THR A 60 9.62 19.93 -0.29
N GLU A 61 10.15 19.15 -1.20
CA GLU A 61 9.97 19.38 -2.64
C GLU A 61 8.51 19.21 -3.06
N LEU A 62 7.83 18.14 -2.60
CA LEU A 62 6.39 17.93 -2.82
C LEU A 62 5.57 19.13 -2.31
N GLU A 63 5.82 19.54 -1.06
CA GLU A 63 5.12 20.64 -0.40
C GLU A 63 5.37 21.99 -1.11
N SER A 64 6.56 22.20 -1.69
CA SER A 64 6.87 23.41 -2.47
C SER A 64 6.03 23.51 -3.76
N LYS A 65 5.66 22.36 -4.35
CA LYS A 65 4.86 22.28 -5.57
C LYS A 65 3.36 22.25 -5.30
N ILE A 66 2.96 21.79 -4.12
CA ILE A 66 1.55 21.73 -3.67
C ILE A 66 1.47 22.37 -2.26
N PRO A 67 1.60 23.70 -2.14
CA PRO A 67 1.67 24.38 -0.83
C PRO A 67 0.44 24.19 0.07
N SER A 68 -0.69 23.82 -0.51
CA SER A 68 -1.91 23.52 0.25
C SER A 68 -1.76 22.33 1.20
N LEU A 69 -0.81 21.40 0.96
CA LEU A 69 -0.48 20.31 1.86
C LEU A 69 0.00 20.81 3.23
N LEU A 70 0.70 21.95 3.26
CA LEU A 70 1.17 22.55 4.53
C LEU A 70 0.03 22.97 5.46
N LYS A 71 -1.18 23.20 4.91
CA LYS A 71 -2.38 23.50 5.74
C LYS A 71 -2.89 22.24 6.45
N ALA A 72 -2.82 21.08 5.80
CA ALA A 72 -3.27 19.81 6.37
C ALA A 72 -2.24 19.25 7.37
N LYS A 73 -0.95 19.37 7.09
CA LYS A 73 0.15 18.76 7.84
C LYS A 73 0.07 18.90 9.36
N PRO A 74 -0.14 20.10 9.95
CA PRO A 74 -0.18 20.26 11.41
C PRO A 74 -1.40 19.64 12.09
N THR A 75 -2.42 19.25 11.33
CA THR A 75 -3.67 18.68 11.84
C THR A 75 -3.76 17.16 11.67
N ARG A 76 -2.73 16.54 11.12
CA ARG A 76 -2.67 15.10 10.81
C ARG A 76 -1.59 14.41 11.63
N THR A 77 -1.82 13.17 12.00
CA THR A 77 -0.73 12.26 12.39
C THR A 77 0.14 11.95 11.18
N SER A 78 1.36 11.41 11.39
CA SER A 78 2.24 11.04 10.28
C SER A 78 1.57 10.10 9.27
N GLY A 79 0.79 9.11 9.75
CA GLY A 79 0.06 8.19 8.88
C GLY A 79 -1.04 8.88 8.08
N GLU A 80 -1.85 9.72 8.74
CA GLU A 80 -2.91 10.48 8.07
C GLU A 80 -2.35 11.49 7.06
N TYR A 81 -1.16 12.04 7.34
CA TYR A 81 -0.48 12.91 6.38
C TYR A 81 0.05 12.13 5.17
N CYS A 82 0.54 10.90 5.37
CA CYS A 82 0.88 10.02 4.25
C CYS A 82 -0.35 9.79 3.37
N TRP A 83 -1.49 9.35 3.92
CA TRP A 83 -2.73 9.18 3.17
C TRP A 83 -3.18 10.47 2.45
N THR A 84 -3.08 11.63 3.13
CA THR A 84 -3.38 12.93 2.50
C THR A 84 -2.53 13.18 1.25
N CYS A 85 -1.29 12.68 1.23
CA CYS A 85 -0.34 12.94 0.17
C CYS A 85 -0.36 11.90 -0.97
N GLU A 86 -1.04 10.75 -0.84
CA GLU A 86 -1.05 9.70 -1.88
C GLU A 86 -1.58 10.22 -3.22
N SER A 87 -2.70 10.91 -3.21
CA SER A 87 -3.23 11.59 -4.40
C SER A 87 -2.29 12.70 -4.93
N ALA A 88 -1.67 13.42 -4.01
CA ALA A 88 -0.81 14.56 -4.34
C ALA A 88 0.50 14.13 -5.04
N ILE A 89 1.09 13.00 -4.67
CA ILE A 89 2.31 12.51 -5.34
C ILE A 89 2.03 12.05 -6.78
N ILE A 90 0.85 11.49 -7.05
CA ILE A 90 0.43 11.16 -8.42
C ILE A 90 0.32 12.44 -9.25
N LEU A 91 -0.37 13.45 -8.72
CA LEU A 91 -0.52 14.75 -9.39
C LEU A 91 0.82 15.43 -9.62
N TYR A 92 1.74 15.36 -8.63
CA TYR A 92 3.10 15.84 -8.78
C TYR A 92 3.81 15.15 -9.95
N CYS A 93 3.78 13.82 -10.01
CA CYS A 93 4.43 13.06 -11.07
C CYS A 93 3.90 13.42 -12.46
N LEU A 94 2.58 13.49 -12.62
CA LEU A 94 1.96 13.86 -13.90
C LEU A 94 2.35 15.29 -14.33
N ASN A 95 2.38 16.25 -13.39
CA ASN A 95 2.62 17.65 -13.70
C ASN A 95 4.11 18.00 -13.85
N VAL A 96 4.96 17.52 -12.92
CA VAL A 96 6.39 17.93 -12.88
C VAL A 96 7.19 17.13 -13.91
N PHE A 97 6.98 15.83 -14.00
CA PHE A 97 7.69 14.97 -14.95
C PHE A 97 6.98 14.82 -16.29
N LYS A 98 5.81 15.48 -16.47
CA LYS A 98 5.03 15.45 -17.72
C LYS A 98 4.70 14.03 -18.18
N LEU A 99 4.41 13.15 -17.23
CA LEU A 99 4.10 11.76 -17.53
C LEU A 99 2.73 11.65 -18.22
N GLN A 100 2.60 10.70 -19.15
CA GLN A 100 1.33 10.37 -19.78
C GLN A 100 0.38 9.62 -18.83
N GLN A 101 0.97 8.83 -17.93
CA GLN A 101 0.25 8.14 -16.85
C GLN A 101 1.21 7.84 -15.69
N CYS A 102 0.65 7.71 -14.49
CA CYS A 102 1.37 7.31 -13.28
C CYS A 102 0.51 6.38 -12.44
N THR A 103 1.12 5.34 -11.90
CA THR A 103 0.49 4.35 -11.02
C THR A 103 1.03 4.52 -9.61
N TYR A 104 0.17 4.81 -8.66
CA TYR A 104 0.49 4.74 -7.23
C TYR A 104 0.57 3.28 -6.79
N VAL A 105 1.53 2.97 -5.92
CA VAL A 105 1.68 1.66 -5.29
C VAL A 105 2.04 1.83 -3.82
N ASP A 106 1.38 1.06 -2.93
CA ASP A 106 1.71 1.04 -1.51
C ASP A 106 3.11 0.46 -1.27
N ALA A 107 3.80 0.97 -0.26
CA ALA A 107 5.16 0.55 0.08
C ALA A 107 5.25 -0.89 0.61
N ASP A 108 4.15 -1.45 1.10
CA ASP A 108 4.07 -2.81 1.64
C ASP A 108 3.45 -3.83 0.67
N LEU A 109 3.48 -3.53 -0.63
CA LEU A 109 3.22 -4.51 -1.68
C LEU A 109 4.45 -5.40 -1.94
N GLN A 110 4.21 -6.62 -2.39
CA GLN A 110 5.22 -7.45 -3.05
C GLN A 110 4.69 -7.89 -4.41
N PHE A 111 5.42 -7.52 -5.47
CA PHE A 111 5.14 -8.01 -6.81
C PHE A 111 5.61 -9.46 -6.96
N LEU A 112 4.77 -10.30 -7.54
CA LEU A 112 5.00 -11.72 -7.76
C LEU A 112 4.96 -12.07 -9.26
N SER A 113 4.44 -11.16 -10.08
CA SER A 113 4.53 -11.19 -11.53
C SER A 113 4.48 -9.79 -12.14
N ASN A 114 4.49 -9.69 -13.47
CA ASN A 114 4.61 -8.41 -14.18
C ASN A 114 3.36 -7.53 -13.98
N PRO A 115 3.47 -6.33 -13.37
CA PRO A 115 2.34 -5.44 -13.16
C PRO A 115 1.71 -4.89 -14.45
N LYS A 116 2.39 -5.01 -15.59
CA LYS A 116 1.84 -4.62 -16.89
C LYS A 116 0.51 -5.31 -17.17
N ALA A 117 0.31 -6.56 -16.71
CA ALA A 117 -0.92 -7.30 -16.91
C ALA A 117 -2.17 -6.57 -16.34
N LEU A 118 -1.99 -5.81 -15.25
CA LEU A 118 -3.07 -5.01 -14.65
C LEU A 118 -3.32 -3.73 -15.44
N LEU A 119 -2.27 -3.11 -15.92
CA LEU A 119 -2.37 -1.85 -16.68
C LEU A 119 -2.95 -2.06 -18.08
N ASP A 120 -2.78 -3.26 -18.64
CA ASP A 120 -3.32 -3.63 -19.94
C ASP A 120 -4.86 -3.79 -19.94
N GLU A 121 -5.51 -3.81 -18.76
CA GLU A 121 -6.97 -3.74 -18.67
C GLU A 121 -7.53 -2.36 -19.00
N MET A 122 -6.70 -1.31 -18.89
CA MET A 122 -7.14 0.04 -19.26
C MET A 122 -7.26 0.18 -20.78
N GLY A 123 -8.48 0.36 -21.25
CA GLY A 123 -8.77 0.69 -22.63
C GLY A 123 -8.40 2.15 -22.99
N GLU A 124 -8.63 2.52 -24.24
CA GLU A 124 -8.31 3.88 -24.73
C GLU A 124 -9.14 4.97 -24.02
N LYS A 125 -10.39 4.67 -23.70
CA LYS A 125 -11.32 5.59 -23.03
C LYS A 125 -11.11 5.69 -21.52
N ASP A 126 -10.36 4.75 -20.91
CA ASP A 126 -10.14 4.73 -19.47
C ASP A 126 -9.07 5.76 -19.10
N SER A 127 -9.31 6.46 -18.03
CA SER A 127 -8.47 7.52 -17.49
C SER A 127 -7.97 7.21 -16.09
N ILE A 128 -8.66 6.32 -15.38
CA ILE A 128 -8.43 5.96 -13.99
C ILE A 128 -8.59 4.45 -13.84
N LEU A 129 -7.66 3.80 -13.14
CA LEU A 129 -7.77 2.40 -12.73
C LEU A 129 -7.91 2.33 -11.22
N LEU A 130 -8.98 1.72 -10.74
CA LEU A 130 -9.25 1.46 -9.32
C LEU A 130 -9.06 -0.01 -8.99
N THR A 131 -8.55 -0.31 -7.81
CA THR A 131 -8.48 -1.68 -7.27
C THR A 131 -9.52 -1.86 -6.17
N GLU A 132 -10.40 -2.85 -6.33
CA GLU A 132 -11.42 -3.20 -5.33
C GLU A 132 -10.81 -4.04 -4.20
N HIS A 133 -11.24 -3.84 -2.94
CA HIS A 133 -10.83 -4.69 -1.82
C HIS A 133 -11.26 -6.15 -2.00
N ARG A 134 -12.39 -6.39 -2.63
CA ARG A 134 -12.96 -7.74 -2.81
C ARG A 134 -13.00 -8.53 -1.50
N TYR A 135 -13.47 -7.89 -0.43
CA TYR A 135 -13.55 -8.51 0.90
C TYR A 135 -14.24 -9.87 0.88
N THR A 136 -13.71 -10.81 1.67
CA THR A 136 -14.53 -11.98 2.03
C THR A 136 -15.65 -11.53 2.97
N PRO A 137 -16.84 -12.18 2.94
CA PRO A 137 -17.98 -11.78 3.76
C PRO A 137 -17.64 -11.65 5.27
N ILE A 138 -16.76 -12.51 5.78
CA ILE A 138 -16.35 -12.49 7.19
C ILE A 138 -15.49 -11.27 7.56
N TYR A 139 -14.84 -10.63 6.57
CA TYR A 139 -13.94 -9.47 6.76
C TYR A 139 -14.45 -8.24 6.03
N ASP A 140 -15.69 -8.23 5.61
CA ASP A 140 -16.27 -7.11 4.88
C ASP A 140 -16.26 -5.83 5.73
N GLN A 141 -15.56 -4.84 5.22
CA GLN A 141 -15.43 -3.50 5.78
C GLN A 141 -15.77 -2.42 4.75
N ALA A 142 -16.48 -2.78 3.67
CA ALA A 142 -16.81 -1.83 2.60
C ALA A 142 -17.61 -0.63 3.12
N GLU A 143 -18.53 -0.85 4.06
CA GLU A 143 -19.31 0.22 4.68
C GLU A 143 -18.43 1.21 5.46
N THR A 144 -17.39 0.73 6.14
CA THR A 144 -16.54 1.55 7.01
C THR A 144 -15.29 2.06 6.33
N SER A 145 -14.56 1.18 5.65
CA SER A 145 -13.24 1.48 5.08
C SER A 145 -13.28 1.74 3.57
N GLY A 146 -14.40 1.46 2.91
CA GLY A 146 -14.57 1.69 1.48
C GLY A 146 -14.51 0.41 0.64
N LYS A 147 -15.16 0.46 -0.51
CA LYS A 147 -15.19 -0.61 -1.52
C LYS A 147 -13.83 -0.76 -2.20
N TYR A 148 -13.19 0.37 -2.50
CA TYR A 148 -11.92 0.43 -3.22
C TYR A 148 -10.75 0.69 -2.28
N CYS A 149 -9.56 0.22 -2.71
CA CYS A 149 -8.29 0.38 -1.99
C CYS A 149 -7.31 1.19 -2.85
N VAL A 150 -6.61 2.11 -2.24
CA VAL A 150 -5.64 2.96 -2.94
C VAL A 150 -4.39 2.18 -3.38
N GLN A 151 -4.10 1.06 -2.78
CA GLN A 151 -2.90 0.22 -2.92
C GLN A 151 -2.25 0.14 -4.31
N PHE A 152 -3.06 0.24 -5.38
CA PHE A 152 -2.62 0.23 -6.78
C PHE A 152 -3.64 1.00 -7.60
N MET A 153 -3.32 2.24 -7.95
CA MET A 153 -4.20 3.13 -8.69
C MET A 153 -3.44 3.82 -9.82
N THR A 154 -4.05 3.89 -11.00
CA THR A 154 -3.44 4.55 -12.16
C THR A 154 -4.26 5.74 -12.59
N PHE A 155 -3.58 6.84 -12.95
CA PHE A 155 -4.20 8.01 -13.58
C PHE A 155 -3.48 8.34 -14.88
N LYS A 156 -4.24 8.56 -15.96
CA LYS A 156 -3.75 9.15 -17.20
C LYS A 156 -3.74 10.67 -17.09
N ASN A 157 -2.78 11.31 -17.74
CA ASN A 157 -2.64 12.76 -17.82
C ASN A 157 -3.54 13.32 -18.93
N ASN A 158 -4.85 13.15 -18.79
CA ASN A 158 -5.88 13.67 -19.67
C ASN A 158 -6.94 14.41 -18.86
N GLN A 159 -7.95 14.97 -19.53
CA GLN A 159 -8.96 15.81 -18.89
C GLN A 159 -9.69 15.08 -17.74
N ASP A 160 -10.17 13.86 -17.97
CA ASP A 160 -10.95 13.11 -16.98
C ASP A 160 -10.09 12.64 -15.81
N GLY A 161 -8.91 12.06 -16.08
CA GLY A 161 -7.96 11.64 -15.04
C GLY A 161 -7.52 12.80 -14.15
N LEU A 162 -7.18 13.95 -14.75
CA LEU A 162 -6.78 15.15 -13.99
C LEU A 162 -7.94 15.78 -13.22
N LYS A 163 -9.16 15.73 -13.75
CA LYS A 163 -10.36 16.23 -13.06
C LYS A 163 -10.61 15.46 -11.77
N ALA A 164 -10.63 14.14 -11.84
CA ALA A 164 -10.83 13.29 -10.68
C ALA A 164 -9.67 13.40 -9.67
N LEU A 165 -8.42 13.36 -10.15
CA LEU A 165 -7.24 13.43 -9.31
C LEU A 165 -7.16 14.75 -8.53
N LYS A 166 -7.41 15.89 -9.19
CA LYS A 166 -7.43 17.22 -8.52
C LYS A 166 -8.55 17.31 -7.49
N TRP A 167 -9.71 16.74 -7.79
CA TRP A 167 -10.81 16.66 -6.84
C TRP A 167 -10.38 15.86 -5.60
N TRP A 168 -9.75 14.71 -5.78
CA TRP A 168 -9.30 13.83 -4.68
C TRP A 168 -8.22 14.48 -3.83
N VAL A 169 -7.22 15.13 -4.45
CA VAL A 169 -6.20 15.91 -3.74
C VAL A 169 -6.85 16.96 -2.83
N ASN A 170 -7.80 17.72 -3.35
CA ASN A 170 -8.49 18.75 -2.56
C ASN A 170 -9.30 18.13 -1.41
N ALA A 171 -10.04 17.06 -1.67
CA ALA A 171 -10.81 16.33 -0.66
C ALA A 171 -9.93 15.79 0.47
N CYS A 172 -8.77 15.19 0.15
CA CYS A 172 -7.82 14.70 1.14
C CYS A 172 -7.15 15.84 1.95
N ILE A 173 -6.85 16.97 1.32
CA ILE A 173 -6.33 18.15 2.03
C ILE A 173 -7.37 18.70 3.00
N GLU A 174 -8.63 18.76 2.59
CA GLU A 174 -9.73 19.23 3.43
C GLU A 174 -9.97 18.26 4.60
N TRP A 175 -10.11 16.96 4.30
CA TRP A 175 -10.37 15.95 5.33
C TRP A 175 -9.73 14.61 4.95
N CYS A 176 -8.85 14.09 5.79
CA CYS A 176 -8.25 12.76 5.66
C CYS A 176 -7.76 12.30 7.04
N TYR A 177 -8.59 11.56 7.77
CA TYR A 177 -8.31 11.13 9.14
C TYR A 177 -8.57 9.64 9.31
N ASN A 178 -7.87 9.02 10.25
CA ASN A 178 -8.08 7.63 10.66
C ASN A 178 -9.29 7.51 11.61
N LYS A 179 -10.42 7.95 11.13
CA LYS A 179 -11.72 7.84 11.83
C LYS A 179 -12.85 7.75 10.81
N ILE A 180 -13.96 7.14 11.21
CA ILE A 180 -15.19 7.12 10.42
C ILE A 180 -16.01 8.32 10.83
N GLU A 181 -16.29 9.23 9.91
CA GLU A 181 -17.05 10.46 10.14
C GLU A 181 -17.74 10.90 8.85
N ASP A 182 -19.04 11.11 8.90
CA ASP A 182 -19.85 11.61 7.77
C ASP A 182 -19.62 10.84 6.46
N GLY A 183 -19.53 9.51 6.51
CA GLY A 183 -19.29 8.66 5.36
C GLY A 183 -17.87 8.73 4.81
N LYS A 184 -16.91 9.33 5.53
CA LYS A 184 -15.50 9.45 5.18
C LYS A 184 -14.64 8.54 6.04
N PHE A 185 -13.54 8.04 5.48
CA PHE A 185 -12.48 7.31 6.18
C PHE A 185 -11.19 7.39 5.35
N GLY A 186 -10.16 8.01 5.92
CA GLY A 186 -8.88 8.19 5.22
C GLY A 186 -9.06 8.88 3.86
N ASP A 187 -8.31 8.44 2.91
CA ASP A 187 -8.33 8.86 1.51
C ASP A 187 -9.16 7.92 0.61
N GLN A 188 -9.30 6.65 1.00
CA GLN A 188 -9.90 5.61 0.18
C GLN A 188 -11.43 5.60 0.15
N LYS A 189 -12.10 6.03 1.22
CA LYS A 189 -13.58 6.04 1.25
C LYS A 189 -14.20 7.02 0.23
N TYR A 190 -13.42 7.99 -0.21
CA TYR A 190 -13.80 8.90 -1.29
C TYR A 190 -13.99 8.22 -2.66
N LEU A 191 -13.44 7.01 -2.84
CA LEU A 191 -13.46 6.30 -4.11
C LEU A 191 -14.78 5.57 -4.38
N ASP A 192 -15.63 5.40 -3.37
CA ASP A 192 -16.80 4.51 -3.44
C ASP A 192 -17.81 4.88 -4.52
N ASP A 193 -17.96 6.17 -4.83
CA ASP A 193 -18.91 6.70 -5.83
C ASP A 193 -18.24 7.04 -7.18
N TRP A 194 -16.97 6.74 -7.38
CA TRP A 194 -16.23 7.23 -8.54
C TRP A 194 -16.68 6.67 -9.87
N THR A 195 -17.19 5.45 -9.90
CA THR A 195 -17.75 4.84 -11.12
C THR A 195 -18.94 5.62 -11.67
N ASP A 196 -19.68 6.31 -10.79
CA ASP A 196 -20.84 7.13 -11.15
C ASP A 196 -20.46 8.61 -11.31
N LYS A 197 -19.45 9.06 -10.56
CA LYS A 197 -19.07 10.48 -10.45
C LYS A 197 -18.12 10.96 -11.53
N PHE A 198 -17.21 10.11 -12.00
CA PHE A 198 -16.17 10.47 -12.96
C PHE A 198 -16.22 9.59 -14.21
N ALA A 199 -16.00 10.21 -15.37
CA ALA A 199 -15.84 9.47 -16.62
C ALA A 199 -14.48 8.75 -16.69
N GLY A 200 -14.43 7.65 -17.42
CA GLY A 200 -13.21 6.91 -17.68
C GLY A 200 -12.65 6.15 -16.47
N VAL A 201 -13.49 5.78 -15.52
CA VAL A 201 -13.12 4.93 -14.39
C VAL A 201 -13.23 3.46 -14.81
N CYS A 202 -12.09 2.77 -14.78
CA CYS A 202 -11.96 1.33 -14.94
C CYS A 202 -11.73 0.69 -13.58
N VAL A 203 -12.49 -0.34 -13.26
CA VAL A 203 -12.29 -1.15 -12.05
C VAL A 203 -11.54 -2.41 -12.45
N LEU A 204 -10.39 -2.65 -11.81
CA LEU A 204 -9.53 -3.78 -12.09
C LEU A 204 -10.27 -5.12 -11.88
N GLU A 205 -10.38 -5.91 -12.93
CA GLU A 205 -11.01 -7.24 -12.89
C GLU A 205 -10.00 -8.36 -12.65
N HIS A 206 -8.75 -8.21 -13.07
CA HIS A 206 -7.71 -9.23 -12.96
C HIS A 206 -7.53 -9.69 -11.51
N LEU A 207 -7.84 -10.96 -11.26
CA LEU A 207 -7.86 -11.53 -9.91
C LEU A 207 -6.50 -11.44 -9.20
N GLY A 208 -5.41 -11.49 -9.95
CA GLY A 208 -4.04 -11.39 -9.44
C GLY A 208 -3.64 -10.00 -8.92
N GLY A 209 -4.43 -8.96 -9.20
CA GLY A 209 -4.24 -7.62 -8.64
C GLY A 209 -5.08 -7.43 -7.38
N GLY A 210 -4.47 -7.02 -6.26
CA GLY A 210 -5.15 -6.75 -5.00
C GLY A 210 -5.43 -7.98 -4.14
N VAL A 211 -4.65 -9.05 -4.28
CA VAL A 211 -4.68 -10.17 -3.33
C VAL A 211 -4.09 -9.71 -2.01
N ALA A 212 -4.86 -9.91 -0.96
CA ALA A 212 -4.56 -9.32 0.34
C ALA A 212 -5.12 -10.16 1.49
N PRO A 213 -4.74 -9.84 2.71
CA PRO A 213 -5.22 -10.55 3.87
C PRO A 213 -6.75 -10.58 4.02
N TRP A 214 -7.46 -9.60 3.61
CA TRP A 214 -8.93 -9.50 3.76
C TRP A 214 -9.73 -10.26 2.69
N ASN A 215 -9.07 -10.82 1.66
CA ASN A 215 -9.75 -11.49 0.57
C ASN A 215 -9.17 -12.85 0.15
N VAL A 216 -7.93 -13.16 0.53
CA VAL A 216 -7.22 -14.36 0.06
C VAL A 216 -7.90 -15.68 0.45
N GLN A 217 -8.77 -15.69 1.47
CA GLN A 217 -9.44 -16.89 1.97
C GLN A 217 -10.49 -17.46 1.01
N GLN A 218 -11.00 -16.63 0.11
CA GLN A 218 -12.03 -17.04 -0.88
C GLN A 218 -11.42 -17.60 -2.16
N TYR A 219 -10.08 -17.68 -2.23
CA TYR A 219 -9.35 -18.11 -3.41
C TYR A 219 -8.57 -19.40 -3.18
N GLU A 220 -8.43 -20.21 -4.21
CA GLU A 220 -7.42 -21.25 -4.27
C GLU A 220 -6.08 -20.62 -4.66
N ILE A 221 -5.05 -20.80 -3.80
CA ILE A 221 -3.68 -20.34 -4.05
C ILE A 221 -2.81 -21.57 -4.24
N TYR A 222 -2.03 -21.59 -5.32
CA TYR A 222 -1.10 -22.67 -5.60
C TYR A 222 0.12 -22.18 -6.36
N GLN A 223 1.14 -23.03 -6.50
CA GLN A 223 2.34 -22.74 -7.27
C GLN A 223 2.49 -23.76 -8.40
N SER A 224 2.77 -23.26 -9.62
CA SER A 224 3.15 -24.05 -10.77
C SER A 224 4.26 -23.34 -11.53
N ASP A 225 5.27 -24.09 -11.99
CA ASP A 225 6.40 -23.58 -12.78
C ASP A 225 7.10 -22.35 -12.18
N GLY A 226 7.21 -22.33 -10.85
CA GLY A 226 7.83 -21.22 -10.12
C GLY A 226 6.93 -20.00 -9.91
N GLN A 227 5.76 -19.95 -10.56
CA GLN A 227 4.79 -18.87 -10.49
C GLN A 227 3.69 -19.20 -9.47
N ILE A 228 3.23 -18.19 -8.70
CA ILE A 228 2.11 -18.34 -7.77
C ILE A 228 0.82 -17.88 -8.45
N TYR A 229 -0.21 -18.72 -8.39
CA TYR A 229 -1.50 -18.49 -9.00
C TYR A 229 -2.58 -18.23 -7.96
N VAL A 230 -3.56 -17.45 -8.36
CA VAL A 230 -4.84 -17.26 -7.68
C VAL A 230 -5.97 -17.72 -8.59
N LYS A 231 -6.88 -18.50 -8.04
CA LYS A 231 -7.98 -19.08 -8.79
C LYS A 231 -9.30 -18.93 -8.04
N ASN A 232 -10.35 -18.63 -8.80
CA ASN A 232 -11.75 -18.74 -8.42
C ASN A 232 -12.54 -19.42 -9.55
N ASP A 233 -13.87 -19.40 -9.50
CA ASP A 233 -14.73 -20.03 -10.52
C ASP A 233 -14.62 -19.38 -11.91
N LYS A 234 -14.14 -18.12 -11.98
CA LYS A 234 -14.09 -17.33 -13.21
C LYS A 234 -12.69 -17.18 -13.79
N GLN A 235 -11.67 -17.12 -12.94
CA GLN A 235 -10.30 -16.82 -13.35
C GLN A 235 -9.30 -17.76 -12.70
N ASN A 236 -8.23 -18.07 -13.44
CA ASN A 236 -7.05 -18.76 -12.96
C ASN A 236 -5.81 -18.05 -13.53
N VAL A 237 -5.22 -17.15 -12.74
CA VAL A 237 -4.20 -16.21 -13.21
C VAL A 237 -3.04 -16.10 -12.23
N PRO A 238 -1.83 -15.69 -12.68
CA PRO A 238 -0.75 -15.39 -11.76
C PRO A 238 -1.12 -14.27 -10.79
N ILE A 239 -0.70 -14.40 -9.53
CA ILE A 239 -0.76 -13.27 -8.60
C ILE A 239 0.23 -12.23 -9.09
N VAL A 240 -0.25 -10.99 -9.32
CA VAL A 240 0.60 -9.88 -9.72
C VAL A 240 1.24 -9.24 -8.50
N PHE A 241 0.46 -8.95 -7.48
CA PHE A 241 1.00 -8.48 -6.20
C PHE A 241 0.16 -8.99 -5.02
N TYR A 242 0.81 -9.04 -3.86
CA TYR A 242 0.18 -9.26 -2.56
C TYR A 242 0.42 -8.05 -1.66
N HIS A 243 -0.61 -7.60 -0.95
CA HIS A 243 -0.56 -6.47 -0.02
C HIS A 243 -0.42 -6.95 1.42
N PHE A 244 0.68 -6.56 2.09
CA PHE A 244 1.03 -7.02 3.45
C PHE A 244 0.59 -6.04 4.55
N HIS A 245 -0.61 -5.49 4.43
CA HIS A 245 -1.20 -4.57 5.41
C HIS A 245 -1.07 -5.04 6.87
N ASP A 246 -1.06 -6.33 7.12
CA ASP A 246 -1.01 -6.93 8.46
C ASP A 246 0.41 -7.17 9.01
N ILE A 247 1.46 -6.89 8.24
CA ILE A 247 2.84 -6.99 8.70
C ILE A 247 3.24 -5.66 9.36
N LYS A 248 3.65 -5.73 10.63
CA LYS A 248 4.16 -4.56 11.37
C LYS A 248 5.60 -4.80 11.79
N ILE A 249 6.43 -3.76 11.69
CA ILE A 249 7.81 -3.77 12.18
C ILE A 249 7.89 -2.78 13.33
N LYS A 250 8.33 -3.25 14.50
CA LYS A 250 8.52 -2.43 15.68
C LYS A 250 9.64 -2.98 16.54
N ASP A 251 10.48 -2.10 17.10
CA ASP A 251 11.64 -2.47 17.93
C ASP A 251 12.46 -3.60 17.27
N ASN A 252 12.74 -3.46 15.97
CA ASN A 252 13.48 -4.40 15.12
C ASN A 252 12.89 -5.82 15.06
N LYS A 253 11.60 -5.95 15.33
CA LYS A 253 10.88 -7.21 15.24
C LYS A 253 9.75 -7.11 14.22
N ILE A 254 9.66 -8.13 13.38
CA ILE A 254 8.55 -8.31 12.44
C ILE A 254 7.43 -9.04 13.18
N PHE A 255 6.27 -8.42 13.23
CA PHE A 255 5.04 -9.01 13.74
C PHE A 255 4.11 -9.30 12.57
N LYS A 256 3.65 -10.54 12.49
CA LYS A 256 2.52 -10.89 11.62
C LYS A 256 1.24 -10.46 12.31
N GLY A 257 0.31 -9.91 11.57
CA GLY A 257 -1.00 -9.56 12.07
C GLY A 257 -1.74 -10.75 12.69
N LEU A 258 -2.77 -10.46 13.44
CA LEU A 258 -3.64 -11.49 14.00
C LEU A 258 -4.12 -12.36 12.84
N SER A 259 -3.77 -13.64 12.92
CA SER A 259 -3.92 -14.65 11.87
C SER A 259 -5.37 -14.80 11.36
N TYR A 260 -5.83 -13.82 10.61
CA TYR A 260 -7.02 -13.96 9.76
C TYR A 260 -6.83 -15.08 8.72
N TYR A 261 -5.58 -15.54 8.51
CA TYR A 261 -5.13 -16.24 7.33
C TYR A 261 -4.49 -17.55 7.70
N LYS A 262 -5.32 -18.51 8.13
CA LYS A 262 -4.87 -19.86 8.48
C LYS A 262 -4.52 -20.74 7.28
N SER A 263 -4.40 -20.19 6.07
CA SER A 263 -3.97 -20.99 4.93
C SER A 263 -2.47 -21.29 5.03
N LYS A 264 -2.13 -22.57 5.25
CA LYS A 264 -0.74 -23.04 5.27
C LYS A 264 0.01 -22.75 3.97
N ILE A 265 -0.72 -22.75 2.84
CA ILE A 265 -0.13 -22.48 1.53
C ILE A 265 0.26 -21.01 1.38
N VAL A 266 -0.60 -20.09 1.79
CA VAL A 266 -0.33 -18.64 1.78
C VAL A 266 0.83 -18.31 2.72
N GLU A 267 0.86 -18.89 3.92
CA GLU A 267 1.98 -18.72 4.86
C GLU A 267 3.30 -19.20 4.22
N LYS A 268 3.30 -20.35 3.54
CA LYS A 268 4.49 -20.93 2.92
C LYS A 268 4.97 -20.16 1.70
N LEU A 269 4.07 -19.85 0.76
CA LEU A 269 4.42 -19.31 -0.55
C LEU A 269 4.58 -17.79 -0.55
N ILE A 270 3.87 -17.09 0.33
CA ILE A 270 3.76 -15.62 0.32
C ILE A 270 4.44 -15.03 1.55
N TYR A 271 3.95 -15.30 2.77
CA TYR A 271 4.46 -14.63 3.98
C TYR A 271 5.92 -14.96 4.29
N LYS A 272 6.31 -16.23 4.22
CA LYS A 272 7.72 -16.61 4.49
C LYS A 272 8.69 -15.97 3.52
N VAL A 273 8.30 -15.86 2.25
CA VAL A 273 9.12 -15.22 1.20
C VAL A 273 9.25 -13.73 1.48
N TYR A 274 8.14 -13.05 1.78
CA TYR A 274 8.18 -11.61 2.10
C TYR A 274 8.99 -11.29 3.35
N ILE A 275 8.79 -12.04 4.43
CA ILE A 275 9.56 -11.86 5.68
C ILE A 275 11.06 -12.02 5.42
N LYS A 276 11.46 -13.00 4.60
CA LYS A 276 12.86 -13.16 4.19
C LYS A 276 13.36 -11.91 3.45
N LYS A 277 12.59 -11.38 2.49
CA LYS A 277 12.94 -10.14 1.76
C LYS A 277 13.05 -8.93 2.68
N LEU A 278 12.19 -8.81 3.70
CA LEU A 278 12.28 -7.73 4.70
C LEU A 278 13.59 -7.84 5.52
N ILE A 279 13.96 -9.04 5.97
CA ILE A 279 15.21 -9.26 6.69
C ILE A 279 16.42 -8.96 5.78
N GLU A 280 16.40 -9.42 4.53
CA GLU A 280 17.46 -9.11 3.55
C GLU A 280 17.58 -7.60 3.29
N ALA A 281 16.46 -6.89 3.20
CA ALA A 281 16.45 -5.43 3.08
C ALA A 281 17.09 -4.75 4.30
N SER A 282 16.80 -5.25 5.51
CA SER A 282 17.39 -4.69 6.74
C SER A 282 18.90 -4.93 6.83
N VAL A 283 19.36 -6.14 6.47
CA VAL A 283 20.80 -6.46 6.42
C VAL A 283 21.51 -5.57 5.40
N PHE A 284 20.88 -5.32 4.26
CA PHE A 284 21.42 -4.43 3.24
C PHE A 284 21.52 -2.98 3.71
N LEU A 285 20.48 -2.47 4.35
CA LEU A 285 20.44 -1.11 4.90
C LEU A 285 21.43 -0.90 6.04
N ASN A 286 21.58 -1.86 6.94
CA ASN A 286 22.54 -1.79 8.04
C ASN A 286 23.99 -1.60 7.54
N LYS A 287 24.34 -2.16 6.37
CA LYS A 287 25.66 -1.94 5.75
C LYS A 287 25.83 -0.54 5.19
N ILE A 288 24.75 0.22 4.99
CA ILE A 288 24.76 1.58 4.42
C ILE A 288 24.72 2.63 5.55
N ASP A 289 24.00 2.32 6.62
CA ASP A 289 23.80 3.16 7.79
C ASP A 289 23.67 2.26 9.02
N ASP A 290 24.70 2.27 9.88
CA ASP A 290 24.82 1.43 11.07
C ASP A 290 23.71 1.74 12.11
N ASP A 291 23.08 2.90 12.05
CA ASP A 291 21.92 3.27 12.85
C ASP A 291 20.65 2.52 12.46
N ILE A 292 20.66 1.83 11.32
CA ILE A 292 19.54 0.98 10.87
C ILE A 292 19.80 -0.45 11.36
N GLU A 293 19.04 -0.88 12.35
CA GLU A 293 19.20 -2.20 12.90
C GLU A 293 18.63 -3.32 12.01
N VAL A 294 19.26 -4.48 12.04
CA VAL A 294 18.76 -5.69 11.38
C VAL A 294 17.51 -6.21 12.09
N ILE A 295 16.43 -6.37 11.33
CA ILE A 295 15.15 -6.86 11.86
C ILE A 295 15.11 -8.39 11.90
N ARG A 296 14.26 -8.94 12.78
CA ARG A 296 14.03 -10.37 12.94
C ARG A 296 12.56 -10.69 13.18
N LEU A 297 12.15 -11.87 12.76
CA LEU A 297 10.79 -12.33 13.02
C LEU A 297 10.56 -12.50 14.53
N ASN A 298 9.51 -11.86 15.05
CA ASN A 298 9.06 -12.13 16.40
C ASN A 298 8.27 -13.44 16.43
N LYS A 299 8.59 -14.32 17.37
CA LYS A 299 7.88 -15.60 17.56
C LYS A 299 6.53 -15.42 18.26
N GLU A 300 6.38 -14.31 18.99
CA GLU A 300 5.15 -13.99 19.71
C GLU A 300 4.19 -13.15 18.86
N PRO A 301 2.88 -13.40 18.95
CA PRO A 301 1.90 -12.61 18.21
C PRO A 301 1.84 -11.17 18.73
N PHE A 302 1.54 -10.22 17.82
CA PHE A 302 1.54 -8.77 18.09
C PHE A 302 0.63 -8.36 19.27
N TYR A 303 -0.50 -9.05 19.48
CA TYR A 303 -1.41 -8.73 20.59
C TYR A 303 -0.76 -8.95 21.98
N LYS A 304 0.20 -9.88 22.11
CA LYS A 304 0.95 -10.06 23.36
C LYS A 304 1.88 -8.89 23.62
N TYR A 305 2.45 -8.33 22.55
CA TYR A 305 3.27 -7.13 22.62
C TYR A 305 2.44 -5.90 23.01
N LEU A 306 1.21 -5.77 22.49
CA LEU A 306 0.31 -4.69 22.86
C LEU A 306 -0.05 -4.70 24.35
N LYS A 307 -0.07 -5.86 25.00
CA LYS A 307 -0.32 -5.96 26.47
C LYS A 307 0.77 -5.30 27.32
N THR A 308 1.98 -5.17 26.79
CA THR A 308 3.12 -4.56 27.50
C THR A 308 3.21 -3.05 27.32
N MET A 309 2.34 -2.45 26.50
CA MET A 309 2.30 -1.00 26.30
C MET A 309 1.53 -0.30 27.42
N PRO A 310 1.96 0.91 27.85
CA PRO A 310 1.22 1.70 28.82
C PRO A 310 -0.22 1.94 28.38
N SER A 311 -1.17 1.74 29.27
CA SER A 311 -2.62 1.78 29.02
C SER A 311 -3.16 3.08 28.41
N LYS A 312 -2.38 4.16 28.39
CA LYS A 312 -2.74 5.45 27.77
C LYS A 312 -2.77 5.44 26.23
N ILE A 313 -2.19 4.41 25.59
CA ILE A 313 -2.05 4.35 24.13
C ILE A 313 -3.02 3.36 23.49
N LEU A 314 -3.63 2.46 24.27
CA LEU A 314 -4.46 1.40 23.69
C LEU A 314 -5.84 1.29 24.35
N ARG A 315 -6.89 1.62 23.61
CA ARG A 315 -8.26 1.16 23.90
C ARG A 315 -8.49 -0.23 23.30
N VAL A 316 -7.66 -1.21 23.70
CA VAL A 316 -7.81 -2.61 23.31
C VAL A 316 -8.38 -3.38 24.51
N LYS A 317 -9.57 -3.94 24.39
CA LYS A 317 -10.11 -4.90 25.34
C LYS A 317 -9.96 -6.31 24.79
N ILE A 318 -9.26 -7.18 25.51
CA ILE A 318 -9.15 -8.61 25.19
C ILE A 318 -10.22 -9.33 26.01
N GLY A 319 -11.17 -9.97 25.32
CA GLY A 319 -12.21 -10.77 25.95
C GLY A 319 -11.70 -12.14 26.43
N ARG A 320 -12.41 -12.79 27.37
CA ARG A 320 -12.05 -14.08 27.96
C ARG A 320 -11.86 -15.22 26.94
N ASN A 321 -12.44 -15.11 25.75
CA ASN A 321 -12.35 -16.13 24.69
C ASN A 321 -11.34 -15.77 23.57
N GLY A 322 -10.33 -14.95 23.87
CA GLY A 322 -9.24 -14.67 22.96
C GLY A 322 -9.55 -13.68 21.81
N TYR A 323 -10.73 -13.06 21.81
CA TYR A 323 -11.03 -12.01 20.83
C TYR A 323 -10.49 -10.65 21.27
N VAL A 324 -10.09 -9.84 20.31
CA VAL A 324 -9.57 -8.48 20.51
C VAL A 324 -10.63 -7.49 20.05
N LYS A 325 -11.00 -6.53 20.94
CA LYS A 325 -11.79 -5.36 20.56
C LYS A 325 -10.86 -4.17 20.39
N ILE A 326 -10.81 -3.61 19.19
CA ILE A 326 -10.13 -2.35 18.91
C ILE A 326 -11.23 -1.30 18.70
N PHE A 327 -11.15 -0.18 19.43
CA PHE A 327 -12.18 0.88 19.42
C PHE A 327 -13.63 0.39 19.67
N GLY A 328 -13.79 -0.63 20.52
CA GLY A 328 -15.12 -1.13 20.90
C GLY A 328 -15.74 -2.16 19.94
N LYS A 329 -15.18 -2.39 18.76
CA LYS A 329 -15.62 -3.45 17.83
C LYS A 329 -14.79 -4.72 18.04
N LYS A 330 -15.46 -5.88 18.00
CA LYS A 330 -14.81 -7.20 18.03
C LYS A 330 -14.06 -7.38 16.73
N VAL A 331 -12.73 -7.60 16.79
CA VAL A 331 -11.86 -7.71 15.61
C VAL A 331 -11.47 -9.16 15.35
N VAL A 332 -11.72 -10.04 16.30
CA VAL A 332 -11.73 -11.53 16.15
C VAL A 332 -12.44 -12.12 17.35
#